data_0c863502368302fa5e73f40bd489efcc
#
_entry.id   0c863502368302fa5e73f40bd489efcc
#
_cell.length_a   1.000
_cell.length_b   1.000
_cell.length_c   1.000
_cell.angle_alpha   90.00
_cell.angle_beta   90.00
_cell.angle_gamma   90.00
#
_symmetry.space_group_name_H-M   'P 1'
#
loop_
_entity.id
_entity.type
_entity.pdbx_description
1 polymer ?
#
loop_
_entity_poly.entity_id
_entity_poly.type
_entity_poly.pdbx_seq_one_letter_code
_entity_poly.pdbx_strand_id
1 'polypeptide(L)'
;RLSVTLTNHNLDTVLRNRMDREQEEWYDAYNATYGNRNYLFALDTLPSYGADGDYSIPPEALSDERFARMYNEAIQYLGVPYVWGGYSPSGFDCSGFVSWVVNHCGNGWDYGRLTADGLLSKCSYVSPENAKPGDLIFFERTYNTSGASHVGIYLGDGKMIHCGKPVQVTSLGQYWSEHFLQFGRLP
;
A
#
# COMPACT_ATOMS: atom_id res chain seq x y z
N ARG A 1 -42.95 -3.89 10.69
CA ARG A 1 -41.70 -3.80 9.88
C ARG A 1 -40.51 -3.96 10.83
N LEU A 2 -39.78 -5.04 10.67
CA LEU A 2 -38.47 -5.21 11.36
C LEU A 2 -37.44 -4.41 10.55
N SER A 3 -36.81 -3.43 11.16
CA SER A 3 -35.61 -2.81 10.60
C SER A 3 -34.39 -3.45 11.25
N VAL A 4 -33.54 -4.06 10.45
CA VAL A 4 -32.24 -4.60 10.88
C VAL A 4 -31.19 -3.58 10.48
N THR A 5 -30.51 -2.98 11.47
CA THR A 5 -29.37 -2.12 11.23
C THR A 5 -28.11 -2.98 11.38
N LEU A 6 -27.39 -3.20 10.30
CA LEU A 6 -26.06 -3.81 10.33
C LEU A 6 -25.03 -2.72 10.65
N THR A 7 -24.43 -2.80 11.83
CA THR A 7 -23.31 -1.94 12.19
C THR A 7 -22.03 -2.73 11.96
N ASN A 8 -21.21 -2.27 11.02
CA ASN A 8 -19.90 -2.86 10.77
C ASN A 8 -18.89 -2.33 11.79
N HIS A 9 -18.40 -3.19 12.67
CA HIS A 9 -17.31 -2.88 13.59
C HIS A 9 -16.02 -3.51 13.05
N ASN A 10 -14.92 -2.75 13.03
CA ASN A 10 -13.63 -3.35 12.73
C ASN A 10 -13.28 -4.39 13.82
N LEU A 11 -12.47 -5.37 13.46
CA LEU A 11 -12.11 -6.48 14.35
C LEU A 11 -11.46 -5.99 15.64
N ASP A 12 -10.62 -4.94 15.57
CA ASP A 12 -9.97 -4.33 16.72
C ASP A 12 -11.00 -3.87 17.77
N THR A 13 -12.02 -3.13 17.33
CA THR A 13 -13.11 -2.68 18.21
C THR A 13 -13.88 -3.85 18.83
N VAL A 14 -14.15 -4.90 18.03
CA VAL A 14 -14.87 -6.08 18.53
C VAL A 14 -14.05 -6.86 19.55
N LEU A 15 -12.75 -7.00 19.32
CA LEU A 15 -11.83 -7.68 20.21
C LEU A 15 -11.66 -6.90 21.51
N ARG A 16 -11.36 -5.58 21.45
CA ARG A 16 -11.19 -4.73 22.64
C ARG A 16 -12.41 -4.71 23.55
N ASN A 17 -13.62 -4.70 22.98
CA ASN A 17 -14.87 -4.75 23.74
C ASN A 17 -15.09 -6.08 24.49
N ARG A 18 -14.28 -7.11 24.23
CA ARG A 18 -14.39 -8.45 24.83
C ARG A 18 -13.17 -8.84 25.66
N MET A 19 -12.14 -8.01 25.65
CA MET A 19 -10.89 -8.23 26.40
C MET A 19 -11.01 -7.65 27.79
N ASP A 20 -10.38 -8.32 28.77
CA ASP A 20 -10.05 -7.71 30.04
C ASP A 20 -8.77 -6.87 29.89
N ARG A 21 -8.39 -6.15 30.95
CA ARG A 21 -7.26 -5.23 30.92
C ARG A 21 -5.92 -5.93 30.60
N GLU A 22 -5.71 -7.13 31.13
CA GLU A 22 -4.47 -7.89 30.90
C GLU A 22 -4.39 -8.35 29.44
N GLN A 23 -5.51 -8.77 28.88
CA GLN A 23 -5.63 -9.16 27.47
C GLN A 23 -5.43 -7.96 26.54
N GLU A 24 -5.92 -6.76 26.89
CA GLU A 24 -5.66 -5.53 26.12
C GLU A 24 -4.17 -5.18 26.12
N GLU A 25 -3.49 -5.25 27.28
CA GLU A 25 -2.04 -4.98 27.38
C GLU A 25 -1.24 -5.97 26.51
N TRP A 26 -1.58 -7.25 26.52
CA TRP A 26 -0.98 -8.25 25.64
C TRP A 26 -1.27 -8.00 24.16
N TYR A 27 -2.49 -7.61 23.82
CA TYR A 27 -2.90 -7.30 22.46
C TYR A 27 -2.17 -6.07 21.92
N ASP A 28 -2.00 -5.04 22.75
CA ASP A 28 -1.25 -3.84 22.37
C ASP A 28 0.24 -4.14 22.17
N ALA A 29 0.84 -4.94 23.07
CA ALA A 29 2.22 -5.39 22.93
C ALA A 29 2.42 -6.24 21.66
N TYR A 30 1.47 -7.12 21.35
CA TYR A 30 1.49 -7.93 20.14
C TYR A 30 1.39 -7.05 18.88
N ASN A 31 0.45 -6.10 18.86
CA ASN A 31 0.29 -5.18 17.72
C ASN A 31 1.50 -4.26 17.54
N ALA A 32 2.12 -3.81 18.63
CA ALA A 32 3.36 -3.03 18.60
C ALA A 32 4.54 -3.83 18.02
N THR A 33 4.57 -5.15 18.28
CA THR A 33 5.67 -6.03 17.86
C THR A 33 5.48 -6.56 16.43
N TYR A 34 4.26 -6.92 16.07
CA TYR A 34 3.95 -7.64 14.81
C TYR A 34 3.08 -6.85 13.83
N GLY A 35 2.68 -5.63 14.18
CA GLY A 35 1.78 -4.80 13.41
C GLY A 35 0.30 -5.21 13.57
N ASN A 36 -0.59 -4.26 13.31
CA ASN A 36 -2.03 -4.51 13.32
C ASN A 36 -2.42 -5.29 12.05
N ARG A 37 -3.00 -6.49 12.23
CA ARG A 37 -3.43 -7.39 11.14
C ARG A 37 -4.94 -7.34 10.89
N ASN A 38 -5.64 -6.27 11.28
CA ASN A 38 -7.08 -6.11 11.05
C ASN A 38 -7.46 -6.25 9.57
N TYR A 39 -6.54 -5.96 8.66
CA TYR A 39 -6.72 -6.16 7.21
C TYR A 39 -7.01 -7.62 6.81
N LEU A 40 -6.54 -8.62 7.59
CA LEU A 40 -6.77 -10.04 7.29
C LEU A 40 -8.25 -10.45 7.42
N PHE A 41 -9.06 -9.64 8.06
CA PHE A 41 -10.43 -9.96 8.41
C PHE A 41 -11.45 -8.99 7.78
N ALA A 42 -11.00 -8.02 7.01
CA ALA A 42 -11.87 -7.09 6.27
C ALA A 42 -12.29 -7.72 4.93
N LEU A 43 -13.06 -8.84 5.00
CA LEU A 43 -13.48 -9.57 3.80
C LEU A 43 -14.51 -8.81 2.95
N ASP A 44 -15.21 -7.80 3.49
CA ASP A 44 -16.32 -7.13 2.81
C ASP A 44 -16.25 -5.59 2.77
N THR A 45 -15.26 -4.98 3.40
CA THR A 45 -15.05 -3.54 3.31
C THR A 45 -13.56 -3.27 3.38
N LEU A 46 -12.98 -2.92 2.25
CA LEU A 46 -11.67 -2.27 2.24
C LEU A 46 -11.77 -1.04 3.15
N PRO A 47 -11.00 -0.96 4.24
CA PRO A 47 -11.01 0.27 5.02
C PRO A 47 -10.56 1.39 4.11
N SER A 48 -11.37 2.42 4.03
CA SER A 48 -11.04 3.71 3.44
C SER A 48 -9.88 4.33 4.25
N TYR A 49 -8.67 3.85 4.07
CA TYR A 49 -7.46 4.41 4.65
C TYR A 49 -6.78 5.33 3.64
N GLY A 50 -7.31 6.51 3.52
CA GLY A 50 -6.71 7.64 2.85
C GLY A 50 -7.33 8.89 3.42
N ALA A 51 -6.60 9.97 3.49
CA ALA A 51 -7.13 11.28 3.89
C ALA A 51 -8.31 11.73 2.99
N ASP A 52 -8.54 11.02 1.89
CA ASP A 52 -9.57 11.28 0.87
C ASP A 52 -10.59 10.16 0.78
N GLY A 53 -11.16 9.67 1.88
CA GLY A 53 -12.16 8.60 1.97
C GLY A 53 -12.77 8.12 0.65
N ASP A 54 -12.89 6.80 0.52
CA ASP A 54 -13.64 6.11 -0.55
C ASP A 54 -13.03 6.15 -1.97
N TYR A 55 -11.78 5.62 -2.12
CA TYR A 55 -11.27 5.33 -3.45
C TYR A 55 -11.62 3.90 -3.87
N SER A 56 -12.53 3.77 -4.82
CA SER A 56 -12.77 2.52 -5.55
C SER A 56 -11.95 2.52 -6.84
N ILE A 57 -11.21 1.44 -7.08
CA ILE A 57 -10.55 1.24 -8.36
C ILE A 57 -11.59 1.06 -9.45
N PRO A 58 -11.46 1.77 -10.59
CA PRO A 58 -12.34 1.54 -11.72
C PRO A 58 -12.33 0.06 -12.12
N PRO A 59 -13.51 -0.59 -12.29
CA PRO A 59 -13.59 -2.02 -12.62
C PRO A 59 -12.81 -2.40 -13.88
N GLU A 60 -12.73 -1.50 -14.86
CA GLU A 60 -11.94 -1.68 -16.08
C GLU A 60 -10.44 -1.81 -15.81
N ALA A 61 -9.91 -1.13 -14.80
CA ALA A 61 -8.50 -1.27 -14.43
C ALA A 61 -8.20 -2.66 -13.88
N LEU A 62 -9.14 -3.24 -13.13
CA LEU A 62 -9.01 -4.61 -12.60
C LEU A 62 -9.13 -5.70 -13.68
N SER A 63 -9.51 -5.35 -14.91
CA SER A 63 -9.46 -6.27 -16.04
C SER A 63 -8.02 -6.59 -16.51
N ASP A 64 -7.04 -5.76 -16.17
CA ASP A 64 -5.63 -6.10 -16.29
C ASP A 64 -5.24 -7.04 -15.15
N GLU A 65 -5.12 -8.33 -15.45
CA GLU A 65 -4.84 -9.36 -14.44
C GLU A 65 -3.53 -9.14 -13.68
N ARG A 66 -2.52 -8.52 -14.29
CA ARG A 66 -1.24 -8.23 -13.64
C ARG A 66 -1.43 -7.14 -12.59
N PHE A 67 -2.16 -6.09 -12.94
CA PHE A 67 -2.52 -5.05 -12.00
C PHE A 67 -3.43 -5.59 -10.88
N ALA A 68 -4.45 -6.36 -11.23
CA ALA A 68 -5.37 -6.95 -10.24
C ALA A 68 -4.61 -7.78 -9.19
N ARG A 69 -3.63 -8.61 -9.60
CA ARG A 69 -2.78 -9.37 -8.66
C ARG A 69 -1.93 -8.46 -7.79
N MET A 70 -1.28 -7.43 -8.37
CA MET A 70 -0.50 -6.46 -7.59
C MET A 70 -1.36 -5.70 -6.58
N TYR A 71 -2.53 -5.26 -7.01
CA TYR A 71 -3.46 -4.51 -6.16
C TYR A 71 -3.96 -5.38 -5.00
N ASN A 72 -4.43 -6.59 -5.30
CA ASN A 72 -4.92 -7.53 -4.29
C ASN A 72 -3.85 -7.90 -3.26
N GLU A 73 -2.58 -7.99 -3.66
CA GLU A 73 -1.47 -8.16 -2.73
C GLU A 73 -1.23 -6.89 -1.92
N ALA A 74 -1.18 -5.73 -2.57
CA ALA A 74 -0.84 -4.46 -1.93
C ALA A 74 -1.83 -4.04 -0.83
N ILE A 75 -3.13 -4.19 -1.07
CA ILE A 75 -4.19 -3.76 -0.13
C ILE A 75 -4.20 -4.55 1.17
N GLN A 76 -3.63 -5.75 1.20
CA GLN A 76 -3.53 -6.56 2.42
C GLN A 76 -2.68 -5.88 3.50
N TYR A 77 -1.83 -4.93 3.12
CA TYR A 77 -0.88 -4.25 4.01
C TYR A 77 -1.28 -2.80 4.35
N LEU A 78 -2.49 -2.36 3.97
CA LEU A 78 -2.98 -1.04 4.36
C LEU A 78 -2.93 -0.88 5.89
N GLY A 79 -2.38 0.25 6.36
CA GLY A 79 -2.21 0.52 7.78
C GLY A 79 -0.92 -0.05 8.40
N VAL A 80 -0.15 -0.87 7.69
CA VAL A 80 1.16 -1.37 8.18
C VAL A 80 2.12 -0.19 8.36
N PRO A 81 2.81 -0.10 9.52
CA PRO A 81 3.63 1.04 9.86
C PRO A 81 4.87 1.17 8.96
N TYR A 82 5.33 2.43 8.80
CA TYR A 82 6.60 2.70 8.15
C TYR A 82 7.77 2.35 9.07
N VAL A 83 8.67 1.51 8.60
CA VAL A 83 9.93 1.17 9.24
C VAL A 83 11.05 1.36 8.23
N TRP A 84 12.02 2.20 8.54
CA TRP A 84 13.18 2.43 7.65
C TRP A 84 13.94 1.12 7.41
N GLY A 85 14.13 0.75 6.11
CA GLY A 85 14.70 -0.53 5.71
C GLY A 85 13.77 -1.72 5.86
N GLY A 86 12.52 -1.52 6.31
CA GLY A 86 11.53 -2.57 6.52
C GLY A 86 11.13 -3.28 5.23
N TYR A 87 11.02 -4.61 5.33
CA TYR A 87 10.65 -5.51 4.22
C TYR A 87 9.87 -6.71 4.76
N SER A 88 8.83 -6.46 5.53
CA SER A 88 7.96 -7.52 6.06
C SER A 88 6.59 -6.94 6.45
N PRO A 89 5.55 -7.78 6.60
CA PRO A 89 4.23 -7.34 7.08
C PRO A 89 4.20 -6.67 8.46
N SER A 90 5.28 -6.75 9.23
CA SER A 90 5.41 -6.02 10.51
C SER A 90 5.87 -4.57 10.34
N GLY A 91 6.38 -4.20 9.16
CA GLY A 91 6.79 -2.85 8.82
C GLY A 91 7.52 -2.78 7.49
N PHE A 92 7.22 -1.78 6.72
CA PHE A 92 7.83 -1.51 5.42
C PHE A 92 8.44 -0.12 5.35
N ASP A 93 9.48 0.08 4.55
CA ASP A 93 9.70 1.36 3.91
C ASP A 93 9.04 1.41 2.53
N CYS A 94 9.14 2.53 1.81
CA CYS A 94 8.48 2.71 0.52
C CYS A 94 8.89 1.64 -0.50
N SER A 95 10.17 1.40 -0.66
CA SER A 95 10.73 0.43 -1.61
C SER A 95 10.60 -1.00 -1.11
N GLY A 96 10.65 -1.22 0.20
CA GLY A 96 10.40 -2.52 0.81
C GLY A 96 8.96 -2.99 0.59
N PHE A 97 7.98 -2.09 0.74
CA PHE A 97 6.58 -2.37 0.42
C PHE A 97 6.39 -2.77 -1.04
N VAL A 98 6.86 -1.94 -1.97
CA VAL A 98 6.72 -2.23 -3.40
C VAL A 98 7.47 -3.50 -3.80
N SER A 99 8.71 -3.72 -3.29
CA SER A 99 9.44 -4.97 -3.52
C SER A 99 8.68 -6.19 -2.99
N TRP A 100 8.06 -6.07 -1.81
CA TRP A 100 7.25 -7.15 -1.24
C TRP A 100 6.08 -7.49 -2.15
N VAL A 101 5.27 -6.50 -2.53
CA VAL A 101 4.14 -6.69 -3.44
C VAL A 101 4.57 -7.32 -4.75
N VAL A 102 5.61 -6.80 -5.38
CA VAL A 102 6.13 -7.31 -6.66
C VAL A 102 6.53 -8.79 -6.56
N ASN A 103 7.21 -9.17 -5.49
CA ASN A 103 7.68 -10.56 -5.32
C ASN A 103 6.58 -11.53 -4.89
N HIS A 104 5.46 -11.07 -4.32
CA HIS A 104 4.41 -11.93 -3.77
C HIS A 104 3.08 -11.91 -4.56
N CYS A 105 2.89 -10.97 -5.49
CA CYS A 105 1.63 -10.83 -6.23
C CYS A 105 1.37 -11.95 -7.28
N GLY A 106 2.30 -12.86 -7.49
CA GLY A 106 2.12 -13.99 -8.41
C GLY A 106 2.27 -13.64 -9.90
N ASN A 107 2.86 -12.49 -10.24
CA ASN A 107 3.15 -12.10 -11.63
C ASN A 107 4.43 -12.73 -12.20
N GLY A 108 5.13 -13.57 -11.43
CA GLY A 108 6.36 -14.24 -11.84
C GLY A 108 7.62 -13.39 -11.62
N TRP A 109 7.52 -12.24 -10.96
CA TRP A 109 8.69 -11.45 -10.57
C TRP A 109 9.26 -11.95 -9.24
N ASP A 110 10.58 -12.00 -9.17
CA ASP A 110 11.33 -12.31 -7.95
C ASP A 110 12.65 -11.52 -7.98
N TYR A 111 12.60 -10.28 -7.53
CA TYR A 111 13.78 -9.39 -7.51
C TYR A 111 14.39 -9.26 -6.13
N GLY A 112 13.80 -9.90 -5.12
CA GLY A 112 14.18 -9.70 -3.72
C GLY A 112 13.88 -8.27 -3.24
N ARG A 113 14.54 -7.86 -2.14
CA ARG A 113 14.39 -6.52 -1.59
C ARG A 113 15.27 -5.53 -2.36
N LEU A 114 14.66 -4.56 -3.03
CA LEU A 114 15.33 -3.50 -3.77
C LEU A 114 15.09 -2.12 -3.12
N THR A 115 15.99 -1.17 -3.37
CA THR A 115 15.76 0.26 -3.11
C THR A 115 14.83 0.84 -4.17
N ALA A 116 14.36 2.09 -4.00
CA ALA A 116 13.55 2.76 -5.01
C ALA A 116 14.30 2.86 -6.35
N ASP A 117 15.58 3.18 -6.31
CA ASP A 117 16.46 3.24 -7.49
C ASP A 117 16.70 1.84 -8.11
N GLY A 118 16.80 0.82 -7.25
CA GLY A 118 16.88 -0.58 -7.69
C GLY A 118 15.61 -1.06 -8.41
N LEU A 119 14.43 -0.69 -7.91
CA LEU A 119 13.15 -0.95 -8.59
C LEU A 119 13.05 -0.18 -9.90
N LEU A 120 13.49 1.09 -9.92
CA LEU A 120 13.53 1.91 -11.13
C LEU A 120 14.34 1.24 -12.23
N SER A 121 15.47 0.64 -11.89
CA SER A 121 16.35 -0.07 -12.83
C SER A 121 15.73 -1.32 -13.46
N LYS A 122 14.64 -1.84 -12.88
CA LYS A 122 13.88 -3.00 -13.40
C LYS A 122 12.76 -2.59 -14.35
N CYS A 123 12.47 -1.30 -14.45
CA CYS A 123 11.35 -0.76 -15.22
C CYS A 123 11.80 -0.20 -16.56
N SER A 124 10.92 -0.33 -17.55
CA SER A 124 10.96 0.51 -18.75
C SER A 124 10.30 1.84 -18.44
N TYR A 125 10.85 2.94 -18.96
CA TYR A 125 10.27 4.27 -18.83
C TYR A 125 8.85 4.32 -19.41
N VAL A 126 7.95 5.01 -18.72
CA VAL A 126 6.59 5.31 -19.20
C VAL A 126 6.35 6.81 -19.09
N SER A 127 5.91 7.43 -20.18
CA SER A 127 5.55 8.84 -20.14
C SER A 127 4.24 9.05 -19.37
N PRO A 128 4.04 10.22 -18.72
CA PRO A 128 2.87 10.47 -17.88
C PRO A 128 1.53 10.21 -18.58
N GLU A 129 1.42 10.56 -19.86
CA GLU A 129 0.21 10.35 -20.69
C GLU A 129 -0.07 8.87 -21.00
N ASN A 130 0.93 8.01 -20.88
CA ASN A 130 0.82 6.57 -21.12
C ASN A 130 0.82 5.74 -19.81
N ALA A 131 0.88 6.42 -18.66
CA ALA A 131 0.83 5.77 -17.36
C ALA A 131 -0.54 5.14 -17.11
N LYS A 132 -0.52 3.90 -16.62
CA LYS A 132 -1.73 3.13 -16.30
C LYS A 132 -1.64 2.50 -14.92
N PRO A 133 -2.76 2.07 -14.33
CA PRO A 133 -2.74 1.31 -13.09
C PRO A 133 -1.78 0.11 -13.16
N GLY A 134 -0.97 -0.06 -12.11
CA GLY A 134 0.08 -1.08 -12.03
C GLY A 134 1.47 -0.61 -12.44
N ASP A 135 1.62 0.54 -13.09
CA ASP A 135 2.93 1.15 -13.25
C ASP A 135 3.48 1.60 -11.89
N LEU A 136 4.79 1.55 -11.72
CA LEU A 136 5.44 2.13 -10.55
C LEU A 136 5.62 3.64 -10.78
N ILE A 137 5.39 4.42 -9.74
CA ILE A 137 5.60 5.86 -9.75
C ILE A 137 6.77 6.19 -8.83
N PHE A 138 7.74 6.95 -9.35
CA PHE A 138 8.97 7.27 -8.66
C PHE A 138 9.07 8.76 -8.39
N PHE A 139 9.67 9.08 -7.23
CA PHE A 139 9.90 10.44 -6.79
C PHE A 139 11.35 10.62 -6.34
N GLU A 140 11.87 11.83 -6.51
CA GLU A 140 13.20 12.23 -6.08
C GLU A 140 13.13 13.28 -4.96
N ARG A 141 14.25 13.48 -4.25
CA ARG A 141 14.39 14.56 -3.25
C ARG A 141 13.34 14.53 -2.11
N THR A 142 12.69 13.38 -1.85
CA THR A 142 11.82 13.21 -0.68
C THR A 142 12.65 13.08 0.61
N TYR A 143 13.92 12.76 0.49
CA TYR A 143 14.98 12.88 1.50
C TYR A 143 16.32 13.07 0.79
N ASN A 144 17.38 13.38 1.54
CA ASN A 144 18.72 13.66 0.96
C ASN A 144 19.37 12.40 0.40
N THR A 145 19.10 12.10 -0.86
CA THR A 145 19.73 11.04 -1.66
C THR A 145 19.69 11.41 -3.13
N SER A 146 20.56 10.82 -3.93
CA SER A 146 20.52 10.93 -5.40
C SER A 146 19.57 9.87 -5.98
N GLY A 147 18.97 10.15 -7.14
CA GLY A 147 18.07 9.25 -7.85
C GLY A 147 16.70 9.12 -7.19
N ALA A 148 16.04 7.98 -7.39
CA ALA A 148 14.72 7.74 -6.83
C ALA A 148 14.79 7.58 -5.31
N SER A 149 14.12 8.47 -4.60
CA SER A 149 14.06 8.51 -3.13
C SER A 149 12.76 7.93 -2.57
N HIS A 150 11.71 7.82 -3.38
CA HIS A 150 10.43 7.22 -2.99
C HIS A 150 9.78 6.51 -4.17
N VAL A 151 8.93 5.53 -3.88
CA VAL A 151 8.22 4.75 -4.89
C VAL A 151 6.85 4.32 -4.37
N GLY A 152 5.88 4.27 -5.27
CA GLY A 152 4.55 3.72 -5.06
C GLY A 152 4.07 2.93 -6.27
N ILE A 153 2.90 2.30 -6.15
CA ILE A 153 2.17 1.65 -7.25
C ILE A 153 1.06 2.61 -7.68
N TYR A 154 1.08 3.02 -8.93
CA TYR A 154 0.06 3.90 -9.49
C TYR A 154 -1.27 3.16 -9.64
N LEU A 155 -2.35 3.80 -9.21
CA LEU A 155 -3.71 3.22 -9.22
C LEU A 155 -4.60 3.81 -10.31
N GLY A 156 -4.11 4.80 -11.06
CA GLY A 156 -4.94 5.63 -11.93
C GLY A 156 -5.49 6.86 -11.20
N ASP A 157 -6.14 7.74 -11.95
CA ASP A 157 -6.85 8.94 -11.44
C ASP A 157 -6.04 9.79 -10.46
N GLY A 158 -4.72 9.92 -10.71
CA GLY A 158 -3.84 10.69 -9.86
C GLY A 158 -3.67 10.13 -8.45
N LYS A 159 -3.76 8.81 -8.27
CA LYS A 159 -3.60 8.15 -6.97
C LYS A 159 -2.53 7.07 -7.02
N MET A 160 -1.92 6.80 -5.86
CA MET A 160 -0.99 5.71 -5.67
C MET A 160 -1.23 5.00 -4.34
N ILE A 161 -0.87 3.71 -4.27
CA ILE A 161 -0.67 3.02 -3.00
C ILE A 161 0.82 2.93 -2.72
N HIS A 162 1.22 3.32 -1.53
CA HIS A 162 2.63 3.36 -1.12
C HIS A 162 2.77 3.20 0.39
N CYS A 163 3.96 2.85 0.86
CA CYS A 163 4.28 2.97 2.27
C CYS A 163 4.76 4.39 2.57
N GLY A 164 3.80 5.22 3.02
CA GLY A 164 4.05 6.51 3.65
C GLY A 164 4.21 6.32 5.16
N LYS A 165 3.33 6.91 5.96
CA LYS A 165 3.25 6.68 7.42
C LYS A 165 1.78 6.57 7.82
N PRO A 166 1.14 5.41 7.64
CA PRO A 166 1.54 4.04 7.25
C PRO A 166 1.47 3.75 5.73
N VAL A 167 1.34 2.44 5.36
CA VAL A 167 0.91 2.04 4.02
C VAL A 167 -0.49 2.57 3.77
N GLN A 168 -0.68 3.31 2.68
CA GLN A 168 -1.91 4.03 2.39
C GLN A 168 -2.10 4.31 0.91
N VAL A 169 -3.33 4.63 0.52
CA VAL A 169 -3.63 5.27 -0.76
C VAL A 169 -3.51 6.78 -0.59
N THR A 170 -2.85 7.44 -1.52
CA THR A 170 -2.62 8.90 -1.48
C THR A 170 -2.88 9.52 -2.84
N SER A 171 -3.56 10.67 -2.86
CA SER A 171 -3.71 11.51 -4.06
C SER A 171 -2.40 12.23 -4.39
N LEU A 172 -2.08 12.31 -5.68
CA LEU A 172 -0.89 12.98 -6.19
C LEU A 172 -1.09 14.50 -6.20
N GLY A 173 -1.02 15.12 -5.02
CA GLY A 173 -1.11 16.55 -4.84
C GLY A 173 0.21 17.28 -5.15
N GLN A 174 0.25 18.59 -4.78
CA GLN A 174 1.37 19.48 -5.09
C GLN A 174 2.73 18.91 -4.65
N TYR A 175 2.83 18.42 -3.42
CA TYR A 175 4.08 17.82 -2.90
C TYR A 175 4.62 16.72 -3.83
N TRP A 176 3.77 15.79 -4.23
CA TRP A 176 4.17 14.68 -5.10
C TRP A 176 4.51 15.15 -6.51
N SER A 177 3.81 16.17 -7.03
CA SER A 177 4.13 16.76 -8.33
C SER A 177 5.49 17.45 -8.35
N GLU A 178 5.87 18.13 -7.27
CA GLU A 178 7.19 18.80 -7.13
C GLU A 178 8.36 17.81 -6.99
N HIS A 179 8.07 16.59 -6.52
CA HIS A 179 9.05 15.53 -6.34
C HIS A 179 8.98 14.42 -7.40
N PHE A 180 8.06 14.54 -8.36
CA PHE A 180 7.87 13.53 -9.40
C PHE A 180 9.13 13.35 -10.23
N LEU A 181 9.57 12.09 -10.40
CA LEU A 181 10.70 11.73 -11.23
C LEU A 181 10.22 11.10 -12.54
N GLN A 182 9.55 9.98 -12.49
CA GLN A 182 8.99 9.29 -13.66
C GLN A 182 8.05 8.14 -13.27
N PHE A 183 7.31 7.66 -14.26
CA PHE A 183 6.69 6.33 -14.20
C PHE A 183 7.61 5.27 -14.78
N GLY A 184 7.43 4.03 -14.31
CA GLY A 184 8.14 2.87 -14.80
C GLY A 184 7.25 1.63 -14.84
N ARG A 185 7.36 0.86 -15.91
CA ARG A 185 6.60 -0.39 -16.10
C ARG A 185 7.51 -1.59 -15.96
N LEU A 186 7.12 -2.51 -15.09
CA LEU A 186 7.77 -3.82 -14.96
C LEU A 186 7.53 -4.67 -16.21
N PRO A 187 8.48 -5.54 -16.61
CA PRO A 187 8.40 -6.39 -17.80
C PRO A 187 7.27 -7.40 -17.77
#